data_c243dd1accc76a3c23f947b4f4351d1a
#
_entry.id   c243dd1accc76a3c23f947b4f4351d1a
#
_cell.length_a   1.000
_cell.length_b   1.000
_cell.length_c   1.000
_cell.angle_alpha   90.00
_cell.angle_beta   90.00
_cell.angle_gamma   90.00
#
_symmetry.space_group_name_H-M   'P 1'
#
loop_
_entity.id
_entity.type
_entity.pdbx_description
1 polymer ?
#
loop_
_entity_poly.entity_id
_entity_poly.type
_entity_poly.pdbx_seq_one_letter_code
_entity_poly.pdbx_strand_id
1 'polypeptide(L)'
;MAFQTLDDLLKEGVESRHVLVRSDFNVPLDEEGNITDPGRINASLPTIKALVEGGAKVILSAHLGRPKGEVNPKFSLAPVAEALSEALDQYVALAGDVTGEDAHERANGLNDGDVMLVENVRFDPRETSKDEAERGQFADELVALAADNGAFV
;
A
#
# COMPACT_ATOMS: atom_id res chain seq x y z
N MET A 1 -2.67 2.80 19.83
CA MET A 1 -2.70 3.67 18.63
C MET A 1 -4.14 4.08 18.37
N ALA A 2 -4.40 5.38 18.32
CA ALA A 2 -5.72 5.87 17.99
C ALA A 2 -5.89 5.90 16.48
N PHE A 3 -7.00 5.38 15.99
CA PHE A 3 -7.34 5.49 14.57
C PHE A 3 -7.92 6.88 14.30
N GLN A 4 -7.47 7.47 13.24
CA GLN A 4 -8.00 8.74 12.76
C GLN A 4 -8.81 8.50 11.50
N THR A 5 -9.86 9.26 11.29
CA THR A 5 -10.55 9.25 10.00
C THR A 5 -9.70 10.02 8.99
N LEU A 6 -9.94 9.77 7.71
CA LEU A 6 -9.25 10.51 6.65
C LEU A 6 -9.47 12.02 6.81
N ASP A 7 -10.70 12.44 7.12
CA ASP A 7 -11.03 13.86 7.30
C ASP A 7 -10.24 14.48 8.47
N ASP A 8 -10.13 13.77 9.58
CA ASP A 8 -9.35 14.22 10.74
C ASP A 8 -7.88 14.39 10.38
N LEU A 9 -7.33 13.42 9.65
CA LEU A 9 -5.93 13.46 9.22
C LEU A 9 -5.69 14.63 8.29
N LEU A 10 -6.57 14.87 7.34
CA LEU A 10 -6.44 15.99 6.39
C LEU A 10 -6.52 17.35 7.09
N LYS A 11 -7.33 17.45 8.15
CA LYS A 11 -7.41 18.68 8.96
C LYS A 11 -6.13 18.95 9.75
N GLU A 12 -5.46 17.89 10.22
CA GLU A 12 -4.16 18.03 10.89
C GLU A 12 -3.07 18.46 9.92
N GLY A 13 -3.22 18.09 8.65
CA GLY A 13 -2.21 18.29 7.61
C GLY A 13 -1.36 17.05 7.41
N VAL A 14 -1.15 16.72 6.15
CA VAL A 14 -0.38 15.52 5.76
C VAL A 14 0.85 15.86 4.94
N GLU A 15 1.10 17.15 4.73
CA GLU A 15 2.25 17.60 3.94
C GLU A 15 3.56 17.03 4.50
N SER A 16 4.34 16.40 3.63
CA SER A 16 5.61 15.76 3.95
C SER A 16 5.52 14.59 4.95
N ARG A 17 4.32 14.13 5.30
CA ARG A 17 4.14 12.97 6.18
C ARG A 17 4.04 11.69 5.36
N HIS A 18 4.63 10.62 5.89
CA HIS A 18 4.43 9.28 5.34
C HIS A 18 3.07 8.77 5.83
N VAL A 19 2.19 8.40 4.92
CA VAL A 19 0.86 7.88 5.26
C VAL A 19 0.76 6.45 4.73
N LEU A 20 0.63 5.50 5.64
CA LEU A 20 0.41 4.10 5.28
C LEU A 20 -1.10 3.88 5.12
N VAL A 21 -1.50 3.46 3.93
CA VAL A 21 -2.91 3.24 3.60
C VAL A 21 -3.10 1.75 3.31
N ARG A 22 -4.00 1.11 4.05
CA ARG A 22 -4.42 -0.25 3.74
C ARG A 22 -5.61 -0.16 2.79
N SER A 23 -5.44 -0.69 1.60
CA SER A 23 -6.45 -0.62 0.54
C SER A 23 -6.93 -2.01 0.14
N ASP A 24 -8.12 -2.07 -0.45
CA ASP A 24 -8.64 -3.30 -1.05
C ASP A 24 -8.37 -3.25 -2.55
N PHE A 25 -7.31 -3.93 -2.97
CA PHE A 25 -6.93 -4.08 -4.38
C PHE A 25 -7.05 -5.53 -4.85
N ASN A 26 -7.83 -6.33 -4.15
CA ASN A 26 -8.07 -7.72 -4.53
C ASN A 26 -9.04 -7.77 -5.73
N VAL A 27 -8.51 -7.42 -6.90
CA VAL A 27 -9.28 -7.34 -8.14
C VAL A 27 -9.17 -8.66 -8.92
N PRO A 28 -10.20 -9.01 -9.71
CA PRO A 28 -10.11 -10.20 -10.55
C PRO A 28 -9.13 -10.00 -11.70
N LEU A 29 -8.37 -11.05 -11.98
CA LEU A 29 -7.40 -11.07 -13.07
C LEU A 29 -7.80 -12.18 -14.07
N ASP A 30 -7.49 -11.96 -15.35
CA ASP A 30 -7.63 -13.00 -16.36
C ASP A 30 -6.40 -13.93 -16.36
N GLU A 31 -6.37 -14.92 -17.26
CA GLU A 31 -5.27 -15.87 -17.34
C GLU A 31 -3.92 -15.22 -17.71
N GLU A 32 -3.97 -14.06 -18.34
CA GLU A 32 -2.77 -13.31 -18.75
C GLU A 32 -2.31 -12.32 -17.67
N GLY A 33 -3.06 -12.22 -16.55
CA GLY A 33 -2.72 -11.33 -15.45
C GLY A 33 -3.29 -9.92 -15.61
N ASN A 34 -4.19 -9.71 -16.55
CA ASN A 34 -4.83 -8.41 -16.75
C ASN A 34 -6.03 -8.23 -15.79
N ILE A 35 -6.20 -7.02 -15.29
CA ILE A 35 -7.33 -6.69 -14.42
C ILE A 35 -8.62 -6.66 -15.24
N THR A 36 -9.60 -7.48 -14.86
CA THR A 36 -10.87 -7.57 -15.57
C THR A 36 -11.94 -6.64 -14.98
N ASP A 37 -11.77 -6.23 -13.72
CA ASP A 37 -12.70 -5.29 -13.07
C ASP A 37 -11.89 -4.39 -12.12
N PRO A 38 -11.68 -3.12 -12.45
CA PRO A 38 -10.92 -2.20 -11.62
C PRO A 38 -11.74 -1.50 -10.53
N GLY A 39 -12.96 -1.98 -10.25
CA GLY A 39 -13.88 -1.29 -9.33
C GLY A 39 -13.28 -0.99 -7.95
N ARG A 40 -12.55 -1.93 -7.37
CA ARG A 40 -11.92 -1.74 -6.06
C ARG A 40 -10.79 -0.72 -6.09
N ILE A 41 -10.02 -0.70 -7.17
CA ILE A 41 -8.98 0.32 -7.37
C ILE A 41 -9.65 1.69 -7.47
N ASN A 42 -10.68 1.81 -8.31
CA ASN A 42 -11.39 3.07 -8.50
C ASN A 42 -12.03 3.57 -7.20
N ALA A 43 -12.51 2.66 -6.35
CA ALA A 43 -13.10 3.02 -5.05
C ALA A 43 -12.08 3.63 -4.08
N SER A 44 -10.80 3.31 -4.24
CA SER A 44 -9.72 3.83 -3.38
C SER A 44 -9.16 5.17 -3.88
N LEU A 45 -9.44 5.55 -5.12
CA LEU A 45 -8.84 6.76 -5.72
C LEU A 45 -9.17 8.05 -4.96
N PRO A 46 -10.40 8.30 -4.48
CA PRO A 46 -10.67 9.54 -3.75
C PRO A 46 -9.78 9.73 -2.53
N THR A 47 -9.55 8.68 -1.75
CA THR A 47 -8.65 8.72 -0.58
C THR A 47 -7.22 9.01 -1.00
N ILE A 48 -6.72 8.28 -2.00
CA ILE A 48 -5.34 8.44 -2.49
C ILE A 48 -5.14 9.85 -3.05
N LYS A 49 -6.06 10.32 -3.87
CA LYS A 49 -5.98 11.67 -4.46
C LYS A 49 -6.00 12.77 -3.40
N ALA A 50 -6.84 12.62 -2.37
CA ALA A 50 -6.90 13.60 -1.29
C ALA A 50 -5.57 13.69 -0.55
N LEU A 51 -4.92 12.56 -0.29
CA LEU A 51 -3.62 12.53 0.36
C LEU A 51 -2.53 13.12 -0.54
N VAL A 52 -2.53 12.79 -1.82
CA VAL A 52 -1.57 13.34 -2.79
C VAL A 52 -1.70 14.86 -2.89
N GLU A 53 -2.92 15.36 -2.98
CA GLU A 53 -3.19 16.80 -3.04
C GLU A 53 -2.76 17.52 -1.76
N GLY A 54 -2.83 16.81 -0.62
CA GLY A 54 -2.34 17.32 0.66
C GLY A 54 -0.83 17.30 0.82
N GLY A 55 -0.09 16.75 -0.16
CA GLY A 55 1.37 16.67 -0.11
C GLY A 55 1.91 15.48 0.68
N ALA A 56 1.11 14.46 0.93
CA ALA A 56 1.54 13.28 1.67
C ALA A 56 2.48 12.40 0.84
N LYS A 57 3.32 11.64 1.55
CA LYS A 57 4.12 10.56 0.98
C LYS A 57 3.34 9.28 1.21
N VAL A 58 2.68 8.77 0.17
CA VAL A 58 1.67 7.71 0.30
C VAL A 58 2.30 6.34 0.11
N ILE A 59 2.10 5.45 1.08
CA ILE A 59 2.54 4.06 1.02
C ILE A 59 1.28 3.19 1.05
N LEU A 60 1.01 2.49 -0.04
CA LEU A 60 -0.17 1.63 -0.15
C LEU A 60 0.19 0.18 0.17
N SER A 61 -0.66 -0.47 0.95
CA SER A 61 -0.53 -1.90 1.23
C SER A 61 -1.83 -2.62 0.91
N ALA A 62 -1.75 -3.80 0.32
CA ALA A 62 -2.91 -4.56 -0.09
C ALA A 62 -2.55 -6.03 -0.32
N HIS A 63 -3.58 -6.87 -0.43
CA HIS A 63 -3.41 -8.26 -0.83
C HIS A 63 -4.12 -8.52 -2.16
N LEU A 64 -3.68 -9.57 -2.84
CA LEU A 64 -4.27 -10.03 -4.09
C LEU A 64 -4.27 -11.56 -4.09
N GLY A 65 -5.45 -12.16 -4.25
CA GLY A 65 -5.58 -13.60 -4.29
C GLY A 65 -5.13 -14.30 -3.01
N ARG A 66 -4.66 -15.53 -3.14
CA ARG A 66 -4.23 -16.37 -2.02
C ARG A 66 -2.89 -17.04 -2.28
N PRO A 67 -1.79 -16.30 -2.18
CA PRO A 67 -0.45 -16.84 -2.46
C PRO A 67 0.10 -17.78 -1.38
N LYS A 68 -0.61 -17.97 -0.28
CA LYS A 68 -0.28 -18.91 0.80
C LYS A 68 1.08 -18.66 1.47
N GLY A 69 1.44 -17.39 1.62
CA GLY A 69 2.68 -17.01 2.32
C GLY A 69 3.94 -17.17 1.50
N GLU A 70 3.82 -17.33 0.20
CA GLU A 70 4.95 -17.48 -0.71
C GLU A 70 4.90 -16.42 -1.81
N VAL A 71 6.07 -15.97 -2.25
CA VAL A 71 6.16 -15.07 -3.40
C VAL A 71 5.74 -15.82 -4.65
N ASN A 72 4.74 -15.30 -5.35
CA ASN A 72 4.23 -15.90 -6.57
C ASN A 72 3.94 -14.80 -7.58
N PRO A 73 4.67 -14.74 -8.70
CA PRO A 73 4.48 -13.68 -9.71
C PRO A 73 3.05 -13.53 -10.20
N LYS A 74 2.27 -14.60 -10.18
CA LYS A 74 0.86 -14.59 -10.57
C LYS A 74 0.03 -13.68 -9.67
N PHE A 75 0.44 -13.50 -8.42
CA PHE A 75 -0.26 -12.66 -7.43
C PHE A 75 0.48 -11.37 -7.10
N SER A 76 1.47 -11.00 -7.92
CA SER A 76 2.14 -9.71 -7.77
C SER A 76 1.17 -8.55 -7.98
N LEU A 77 1.39 -7.46 -7.25
CA LEU A 77 0.61 -6.25 -7.41
C LEU A 77 1.08 -5.37 -8.58
N ALA A 78 1.99 -5.85 -9.43
CA ALA A 78 2.47 -5.10 -10.58
C ALA A 78 1.33 -4.58 -11.49
N PRO A 79 0.30 -5.38 -11.84
CA PRO A 79 -0.83 -4.85 -12.61
C PRO A 79 -1.60 -3.75 -11.89
N VAL A 80 -1.70 -3.85 -10.56
CA VAL A 80 -2.36 -2.83 -9.74
C VAL A 80 -1.56 -1.53 -9.75
N ALA A 81 -0.24 -1.61 -9.61
CA ALA A 81 0.63 -0.42 -9.67
C ALA A 81 0.49 0.29 -11.01
N GLU A 82 0.44 -0.46 -12.11
CA GLU A 82 0.26 0.10 -13.45
C GLU A 82 -1.11 0.79 -13.59
N ALA A 83 -2.18 0.14 -13.12
CA ALA A 83 -3.52 0.72 -13.16
C ALA A 83 -3.62 1.99 -12.31
N LEU A 84 -2.99 2.00 -11.14
CA LEU A 84 -2.93 3.19 -10.28
C LEU A 84 -2.17 4.33 -10.94
N SER A 85 -1.05 4.03 -11.61
CA SER A 85 -0.25 5.03 -12.31
C SER A 85 -1.09 5.73 -13.39
N GLU A 86 -1.86 4.97 -14.15
CA GLU A 86 -2.75 5.52 -15.16
C GLU A 86 -3.87 6.35 -14.56
N ALA A 87 -4.51 5.83 -13.50
CA ALA A 87 -5.65 6.49 -12.88
C ALA A 87 -5.27 7.79 -12.16
N LEU A 88 -4.08 7.83 -11.58
CA LEU A 88 -3.57 9.01 -10.86
C LEU A 88 -2.80 9.97 -11.76
N ASP A 89 -2.53 9.58 -12.99
CA ASP A 89 -1.72 10.32 -13.94
C ASP A 89 -0.35 10.69 -13.35
N GLN A 90 0.24 9.74 -12.62
CA GLN A 90 1.59 9.87 -12.06
C GLN A 90 2.18 8.49 -11.82
N TYR A 91 3.49 8.41 -11.73
CA TYR A 91 4.17 7.14 -11.48
C TYR A 91 3.89 6.63 -10.06
N VAL A 92 3.47 5.38 -9.97
CA VAL A 92 3.33 4.66 -8.69
C VAL A 92 4.39 3.57 -8.66
N ALA A 93 5.36 3.71 -7.75
CA ALA A 93 6.44 2.74 -7.62
C ALA A 93 5.94 1.47 -6.94
N LEU A 94 6.33 0.30 -7.46
CA LEU A 94 6.09 -0.98 -6.80
C LEU A 94 7.39 -1.42 -6.12
N ALA A 95 7.34 -1.64 -4.81
CA ALA A 95 8.49 -2.18 -4.09
C ALA A 95 8.71 -3.65 -4.46
N GLY A 96 9.95 -4.12 -4.38
CA GLY A 96 10.28 -5.52 -4.66
C GLY A 96 9.93 -6.47 -3.53
N ASP A 97 9.56 -5.95 -2.37
CA ASP A 97 9.16 -6.72 -1.19
C ASP A 97 8.05 -6.01 -0.43
N VAL A 98 7.66 -6.55 0.72
CA VAL A 98 6.57 -5.98 1.53
C VAL A 98 7.14 -5.06 2.61
N THR A 99 8.02 -5.57 3.47
CA THR A 99 8.58 -4.82 4.60
C THR A 99 10.11 -4.90 4.66
N GLY A 100 10.73 -5.33 3.58
CA GLY A 100 12.17 -5.51 3.52
C GLY A 100 12.93 -4.25 3.13
N GLU A 101 14.17 -4.44 2.72
CA GLU A 101 15.08 -3.35 2.41
C GLU A 101 14.60 -2.48 1.27
N ASP A 102 14.07 -3.09 0.20
CA ASP A 102 13.61 -2.34 -0.96
C ASP A 102 12.42 -1.43 -0.61
N ALA A 103 11.45 -1.95 0.15
CA ALA A 103 10.30 -1.16 0.59
C ALA A 103 10.74 0.02 1.46
N HIS A 104 11.67 -0.20 2.38
CA HIS A 104 12.22 0.88 3.22
C HIS A 104 12.96 1.94 2.41
N GLU A 105 13.80 1.54 1.48
CA GLU A 105 14.52 2.49 0.62
C GLU A 105 13.58 3.34 -0.21
N ARG A 106 12.56 2.73 -0.80
CA ARG A 106 11.57 3.46 -1.60
C ARG A 106 10.73 4.41 -0.76
N ALA A 107 10.32 3.97 0.44
CA ALA A 107 9.56 4.81 1.36
C ALA A 107 10.37 6.04 1.78
N ASN A 108 11.65 5.85 2.10
CA ASN A 108 12.53 6.94 2.50
C ASN A 108 12.83 7.90 1.34
N GLY A 109 12.75 7.43 0.11
CA GLY A 109 12.99 8.24 -1.09
C GLY A 109 11.76 8.96 -1.63
N LEU A 110 10.59 8.81 -1.01
CA LEU A 110 9.38 9.48 -1.46
C LEU A 110 9.47 10.99 -1.27
N ASN A 111 9.00 11.73 -2.26
CA ASN A 111 8.80 13.17 -2.17
C ASN A 111 7.33 13.48 -1.88
N ASP A 112 7.04 14.72 -1.51
CA ASP A 112 5.66 15.15 -1.24
C ASP A 112 4.76 14.87 -2.44
N GLY A 113 3.65 14.18 -2.22
CA GLY A 113 2.72 13.82 -3.27
C GLY A 113 3.06 12.55 -4.05
N ASP A 114 4.17 11.88 -3.73
CA ASP A 114 4.52 10.61 -4.36
C ASP A 114 3.72 9.46 -3.75
N VAL A 115 3.53 8.41 -4.55
CA VAL A 115 2.80 7.21 -4.15
C VAL A 115 3.66 5.98 -4.44
N MET A 116 3.74 5.08 -3.48
CA MET A 116 4.33 3.76 -3.69
C MET A 116 3.37 2.67 -3.24
N LEU A 117 3.55 1.47 -3.78
CA LEU A 117 2.80 0.28 -3.40
C LEU A 117 3.82 -0.77 -2.96
N VAL A 118 3.64 -1.34 -1.77
CA VAL A 118 4.44 -2.51 -1.37
C VAL A 118 3.88 -3.75 -2.06
N GLU A 119 4.70 -4.80 -2.16
CA GLU A 119 4.28 -6.03 -2.80
C GLU A 119 3.17 -6.71 -1.97
N ASN A 120 2.51 -7.70 -2.52
CA ASN A 120 1.36 -8.38 -1.92
C ASN A 120 1.66 -8.78 -0.46
N VAL A 121 0.91 -8.22 0.49
CA VAL A 121 1.15 -8.49 1.93
C VAL A 121 1.00 -9.96 2.28
N ARG A 122 0.23 -10.72 1.51
CA ARG A 122 0.06 -12.16 1.72
C ARG A 122 1.20 -13.01 1.18
N PHE A 123 2.22 -12.40 0.58
CA PHE A 123 3.48 -13.08 0.33
C PHE A 123 4.23 -13.37 1.63
N ASP A 124 3.94 -12.62 2.69
CA ASP A 124 4.51 -12.86 4.01
C ASP A 124 3.58 -13.77 4.81
N PRO A 125 4.05 -14.96 5.24
CA PRO A 125 3.18 -15.90 5.96
C PRO A 125 2.65 -15.36 7.29
N ARG A 126 3.31 -14.36 7.85
CA ARG A 126 2.88 -13.75 9.12
C ARG A 126 1.56 -12.99 9.01
N GLU A 127 1.19 -12.53 7.81
CA GLU A 127 -0.03 -11.74 7.60
C GLU A 127 -1.28 -12.54 7.96
N THR A 128 -1.29 -13.83 7.66
CA THR A 128 -2.42 -14.73 7.95
C THR A 128 -2.14 -15.72 9.07
N SER A 129 -1.05 -15.51 9.81
CA SER A 129 -0.69 -16.37 10.94
C SER A 129 -1.75 -16.31 12.04
N LYS A 130 -1.98 -17.44 12.70
CA LYS A 130 -2.84 -17.52 13.89
C LYS A 130 -2.10 -17.06 15.15
N ASP A 131 -0.79 -16.92 15.09
CA ASP A 131 0.04 -16.43 16.19
C ASP A 131 -0.02 -14.91 16.22
N GLU A 132 -0.58 -14.35 17.30
CA GLU A 132 -0.68 -12.90 17.46
C GLU A 132 0.69 -12.21 17.48
N ALA A 133 1.72 -12.86 18.02
CA ALA A 133 3.07 -12.30 18.06
C ALA A 133 3.65 -12.16 16.65
N GLU A 134 3.44 -13.14 15.78
CA GLU A 134 3.89 -13.07 14.39
C GLU A 134 3.16 -11.99 13.60
N ARG A 135 1.82 -11.91 13.75
CA ARG A 135 1.04 -10.87 13.10
C ARG A 135 1.42 -9.48 13.59
N GLY A 136 1.65 -9.35 14.91
CA GLY A 136 2.08 -8.09 15.51
C GLY A 136 3.43 -7.64 15.01
N GLN A 137 4.38 -8.55 14.86
CA GLN A 137 5.69 -8.25 14.31
C GLN A 137 5.59 -7.74 12.87
N PHE A 138 4.77 -8.40 12.05
CA PHE A 138 4.55 -7.97 10.67
C PHE A 138 3.91 -6.58 10.61
N ALA A 139 2.90 -6.33 11.46
CA ALA A 139 2.26 -5.03 11.54
C ALA A 139 3.26 -3.94 11.96
N ASP A 140 4.14 -4.22 12.91
CA ASP A 140 5.17 -3.28 13.34
C ASP A 140 6.14 -2.96 12.20
N GLU A 141 6.50 -3.95 11.38
CA GLU A 141 7.36 -3.73 10.22
C GLU A 141 6.69 -2.88 9.16
N LEU A 142 5.38 -3.06 8.92
CA LEU A 142 4.62 -2.21 8.00
C LEU A 142 4.56 -0.77 8.53
N VAL A 143 4.28 -0.60 9.81
CA VAL A 143 4.20 0.71 10.45
C VAL A 143 5.55 1.43 10.37
N ALA A 144 6.65 0.71 10.48
CA ALA A 144 8.00 1.27 10.39
C ALA A 144 8.29 1.93 9.04
N LEU A 145 7.60 1.53 7.97
CA LEU A 145 7.74 2.16 6.65
C LEU A 145 7.32 3.62 6.67
N ALA A 146 6.38 3.98 7.54
CA ALA A 146 5.85 5.35 7.61
C ALA A 146 6.72 6.31 8.43
N ALA A 147 7.82 5.85 8.99
CA ALA A 147 8.75 6.64 9.81
C ALA A 147 8.10 7.25 11.07
N ASP A 148 8.81 8.13 11.75
CA ASP A 148 8.42 8.64 13.08
C ASP A 148 7.18 9.52 13.09
N ASN A 149 6.94 10.25 11.99
CA ASN A 149 5.79 11.15 11.88
C ASN A 149 4.67 10.57 11.02
N GLY A 150 4.66 9.25 10.86
CA GLY A 150 3.70 8.56 10.01
C GLY A 150 2.26 8.65 10.51
N ALA A 151 1.34 8.42 9.59
CA ALA A 151 -0.08 8.30 9.87
C ALA A 151 -0.64 7.08 9.13
N PHE A 152 -1.82 6.62 9.57
CA PHE A 152 -2.39 5.36 9.08
C PHE A 152 -3.88 5.55 8.75
N VAL A 153 -4.26 5.00 7.61
CA VAL A 153 -5.65 5.06 7.13
C VAL A 153 -6.16 3.68 6.74
#